data_f8239cf575e98726dd9a391f1b5b8489
#
_entry.id   f8239cf575e98726dd9a391f1b5b8489
#
_cell.length_a   1.000
_cell.length_b   1.000
_cell.length_c   1.000
_cell.angle_alpha   90.00
_cell.angle_beta   90.00
_cell.angle_gamma   90.00
#
_symmetry.space_group_name_H-M   'P 1'
#
loop_
_entity.id
_entity.type
_entity.pdbx_description
1 polymer ?
#
loop_
_entity_poly.entity_id
_entity_poly.type
_entity_poly.pdbx_seq_one_letter_code
_entity_poly.pdbx_strand_id
1 'polypeptide(L)'
;MEGWDVSVNKILQQRINQHQLLSELRNKLLRLHKFLLDTERVTYEQVRGQVSRGELLQLAINHEQFAWLHRLSELIVQIDELLQADEPVTSDAIAALITDIRILLTPNEFGDEFAMKYDAAFQRNPDVVLAHADVVRLLASDFQR
;
A
#
# COMPACT_ATOMS: atom_id res chain seq x y z
N MET A 1 37.81 19.98 -0.54
CA MET A 1 37.34 19.17 0.62
C MET A 1 35.94 19.57 1.08
N GLU A 2 35.68 20.85 1.26
CA GLU A 2 34.35 21.30 1.67
C GLU A 2 33.24 20.93 0.68
N GLY A 3 33.50 21.06 -0.64
CA GLY A 3 32.55 20.67 -1.66
C GLY A 3 32.25 19.17 -1.70
N TRP A 4 33.25 18.35 -1.37
CA TRP A 4 33.09 16.92 -1.29
C TRP A 4 32.16 16.51 -0.13
N ASP A 5 32.33 17.11 1.03
CA ASP A 5 31.51 16.86 2.21
C ASP A 5 30.05 17.27 1.97
N VAL A 6 29.82 18.38 1.28
CA VAL A 6 28.46 18.83 0.93
C VAL A 6 27.78 17.84 0.00
N SER A 7 28.49 17.29 -0.99
CA SER A 7 27.95 16.31 -1.92
C SER A 7 27.56 15.00 -1.19
N VAL A 8 28.42 14.53 -0.32
CA VAL A 8 28.16 13.31 0.49
C VAL A 8 26.95 13.53 1.38
N ASN A 9 26.86 14.69 2.04
CA ASN A 9 25.72 15.01 2.91
C ASN A 9 24.41 15.07 2.13
N LYS A 10 24.41 15.61 0.92
CA LYS A 10 23.22 15.63 0.06
C LYS A 10 22.74 14.23 -0.31
N ILE A 11 23.68 13.35 -0.67
CA ILE A 11 23.37 11.96 -1.02
C ILE A 11 22.76 11.24 0.18
N LEU A 12 23.38 11.37 1.36
CA LEU A 12 22.87 10.76 2.59
C LEU A 12 21.49 11.29 2.95
N GLN A 13 21.27 12.59 2.80
CA GLN A 13 19.98 13.21 3.09
C GLN A 13 18.89 12.70 2.15
N GLN A 14 19.20 12.55 0.87
CA GLN A 14 18.25 11.98 -0.10
C GLN A 14 17.87 10.53 0.25
N ARG A 15 18.86 9.73 0.65
CA ARG A 15 18.59 8.34 1.07
C ARG A 15 17.71 8.28 2.30
N ILE A 16 17.97 9.12 3.29
CA ILE A 16 17.16 9.21 4.51
C ILE A 16 15.74 9.61 4.15
N ASN A 17 15.57 10.62 3.31
CA ASN A 17 14.26 11.11 2.88
C ASN A 17 13.49 10.03 2.12
N GLN A 18 14.14 9.32 1.20
CA GLN A 18 13.51 8.23 0.44
C GLN A 18 13.06 7.10 1.38
N HIS A 19 13.91 6.74 2.33
CA HIS A 19 13.59 5.70 3.30
C HIS A 19 12.39 6.10 4.16
N GLN A 20 12.35 7.34 4.64
CA GLN A 20 11.23 7.86 5.42
C GLN A 20 9.93 7.89 4.61
N LEU A 21 9.98 8.32 3.34
CA LEU A 21 8.80 8.35 2.48
C LEU A 21 8.28 6.95 2.17
N LEU A 22 9.17 6.00 1.92
CA LEU A 22 8.77 4.61 1.70
C LEU A 22 8.16 4.00 2.96
N SER A 23 8.74 4.29 4.13
CA SER A 23 8.19 3.82 5.41
C SER A 23 6.79 4.39 5.66
N GLU A 24 6.61 5.67 5.38
CA GLU A 24 5.31 6.33 5.53
C GLU A 24 4.29 5.76 4.55
N LEU A 25 4.69 5.55 3.30
CA LEU A 25 3.84 4.92 2.28
C LEU A 25 3.42 3.51 2.71
N ARG A 26 4.37 2.71 3.20
CA ARG A 26 4.10 1.38 3.72
C ARG A 26 3.03 1.41 4.80
N ASN A 27 3.18 2.30 5.77
CA ASN A 27 2.25 2.40 6.90
C ASN A 27 0.84 2.81 6.44
N LYS A 28 0.75 3.73 5.47
CA LYS A 28 -0.53 4.15 4.91
C LYS A 28 -1.21 3.04 4.11
N LEU A 29 -0.44 2.26 3.36
CA LEU A 29 -0.96 1.12 2.62
C LEU A 29 -1.40 -0.01 3.55
N LEU A 30 -0.68 -0.25 4.65
CA LEU A 30 -1.09 -1.23 5.67
C LEU A 30 -2.41 -0.84 6.31
N ARG A 31 -2.60 0.43 6.59
CA ARG A 31 -3.85 0.94 7.14
C ARG A 31 -5.01 0.73 6.15
N LEU A 32 -4.79 1.06 4.89
CA LEU A 32 -5.77 0.83 3.84
C LEU A 32 -6.11 -0.66 3.73
N HIS A 33 -5.10 -1.51 3.71
CA HIS A 33 -5.27 -2.96 3.66
C HIS A 33 -6.11 -3.47 4.83
N LYS A 34 -5.86 -2.97 6.03
CA LYS A 34 -6.62 -3.33 7.23
C LYS A 34 -8.11 -3.02 7.06
N PHE A 35 -8.44 -1.84 6.56
CA PHE A 35 -9.85 -1.46 6.37
C PHE A 35 -10.51 -2.28 5.26
N LEU A 36 -9.78 -2.61 4.19
CA LEU A 36 -10.29 -3.49 3.14
C LEU A 36 -10.53 -4.90 3.67
N LEU A 37 -9.61 -5.42 4.47
CA LEU A 37 -9.76 -6.72 5.12
C LEU A 37 -10.98 -6.74 6.05
N ASP A 38 -11.18 -5.68 6.83
CA ASP A 38 -12.35 -5.54 7.71
C ASP A 38 -13.65 -5.52 6.90
N THR A 39 -13.66 -4.87 5.74
CA THR A 39 -14.84 -4.82 4.87
C THR A 39 -15.19 -6.23 4.37
N GLU A 40 -14.21 -7.00 3.95
CA GLU A 40 -14.42 -8.40 3.53
C GLU A 40 -14.83 -9.30 4.70
N ARG A 41 -14.24 -9.08 5.88
CA ARG A 41 -14.62 -9.82 7.09
C ARG A 41 -16.10 -9.65 7.41
N VAL A 42 -16.59 -8.41 7.38
CA VAL A 42 -18.00 -8.10 7.64
C VAL A 42 -18.89 -8.85 6.65
N THR A 43 -18.55 -8.80 5.37
CA THR A 43 -19.31 -9.52 4.32
C THR A 43 -19.30 -11.04 4.56
N TYR A 44 -18.15 -11.60 4.92
CA TYR A 44 -18.02 -13.02 5.21
C TYR A 44 -18.84 -13.41 6.43
N GLU A 45 -18.77 -12.63 7.51
CA GLU A 45 -19.48 -12.91 8.76
C GLU A 45 -21.00 -12.85 8.62
N GLN A 46 -21.51 -12.05 7.69
CA GLN A 46 -22.95 -11.99 7.42
C GLN A 46 -23.51 -13.32 6.91
N VAL A 47 -22.69 -14.12 6.26
CA VAL A 47 -23.09 -15.41 5.69
C VAL A 47 -22.66 -16.56 6.58
N ARG A 48 -21.46 -16.49 7.15
CA ARG A 48 -20.80 -17.61 7.84
C ARG A 48 -20.68 -17.45 9.35
N GLY A 49 -21.11 -16.32 9.92
CA GLY A 49 -20.97 -16.01 11.34
C GLY A 49 -19.61 -15.44 11.70
N GLN A 50 -19.47 -15.03 12.96
CA GLN A 50 -18.26 -14.35 13.44
C GLN A 50 -17.03 -15.24 13.36
N VAL A 51 -15.90 -14.60 13.06
CA VAL A 51 -14.59 -15.26 12.99
C VAL A 51 -13.63 -14.65 14.01
N SER A 52 -12.75 -15.50 14.56
CA SER A 52 -11.66 -15.04 15.42
C SER A 52 -10.55 -14.41 14.60
N ARG A 53 -9.57 -13.76 15.27
CA ARG A 53 -8.40 -13.20 14.59
C ARG A 53 -7.59 -14.27 13.86
N GLY A 54 -7.43 -15.46 14.48
CA GLY A 54 -6.72 -16.57 13.85
C GLY A 54 -7.43 -17.09 12.63
N GLU A 55 -8.75 -17.24 12.71
CA GLU A 55 -9.56 -17.65 11.56
C GLU A 55 -9.51 -16.62 10.43
N LEU A 56 -9.57 -15.32 10.77
CA LEU A 56 -9.46 -14.25 9.78
C LEU A 56 -8.12 -14.29 9.07
N LEU A 57 -7.03 -14.53 9.80
CA LEU A 57 -5.71 -14.68 9.20
C LEU A 57 -5.67 -15.82 8.19
N GLN A 58 -6.24 -16.96 8.55
CA GLN A 58 -6.31 -18.12 7.64
C GLN A 58 -7.15 -17.81 6.40
N LEU A 59 -8.27 -17.12 6.57
CA LEU A 59 -9.11 -16.68 5.46
C LEU A 59 -8.36 -15.72 4.53
N ALA A 60 -7.66 -14.74 5.10
CA ALA A 60 -6.90 -13.76 4.32
C ALA A 60 -5.80 -14.42 3.49
N ILE A 61 -5.20 -15.48 4.00
CA ILE A 61 -4.11 -16.20 3.30
C ILE A 61 -4.67 -17.18 2.26
N ASN A 62 -5.73 -17.91 2.56
CA ASN A 62 -6.13 -19.10 1.81
C ASN A 62 -7.51 -19.03 1.15
N HIS A 63 -8.40 -18.16 1.61
CA HIS A 63 -9.78 -18.15 1.13
C HIS A 63 -9.94 -17.30 -0.14
N GLU A 64 -10.65 -17.84 -1.12
CA GLU A 64 -10.85 -17.20 -2.42
C GLU A 64 -11.47 -15.81 -2.33
N GLN A 65 -12.40 -15.60 -1.40
CA GLN A 65 -13.07 -14.30 -1.20
C GLN A 65 -12.09 -13.19 -0.85
N PHE A 66 -10.98 -13.52 -0.20
CA PHE A 66 -9.96 -12.56 0.24
C PHE A 66 -8.77 -12.46 -0.72
N ALA A 67 -8.75 -13.28 -1.76
CA ALA A 67 -7.60 -13.38 -2.66
C ALA A 67 -7.27 -12.08 -3.40
N TRP A 68 -8.27 -11.27 -3.71
CA TRP A 68 -8.05 -10.01 -4.43
C TRP A 68 -7.16 -9.03 -3.65
N LEU A 69 -7.13 -9.13 -2.32
CA LEU A 69 -6.29 -8.28 -1.48
C LEU A 69 -4.80 -8.59 -1.61
N HIS A 70 -4.44 -9.76 -2.14
CA HIS A 70 -3.04 -10.17 -2.29
C HIS A 70 -2.25 -9.22 -3.19
N ARG A 71 -2.88 -8.62 -4.19
CA ARG A 71 -2.20 -7.64 -5.06
C ARG A 71 -1.70 -6.44 -4.27
N LEU A 72 -2.49 -5.96 -3.30
CA LEU A 72 -2.05 -4.88 -2.42
C LEU A 72 -0.97 -5.37 -1.45
N SER A 73 -1.13 -6.55 -0.87
CA SER A 73 -0.12 -7.15 0.01
C SER A 73 1.22 -7.32 -0.68
N GLU A 74 1.22 -7.72 -1.95
CA GLU A 74 2.45 -7.86 -2.75
C GLU A 74 3.19 -6.53 -2.90
N LEU A 75 2.47 -5.43 -3.12
CA LEU A 75 3.07 -4.11 -3.21
C LEU A 75 3.68 -3.69 -1.87
N ILE A 76 3.00 -3.99 -0.76
CA ILE A 76 3.53 -3.71 0.58
C ILE A 76 4.83 -4.51 0.82
N VAL A 77 4.86 -5.79 0.41
CA VAL A 77 6.06 -6.63 0.51
C VAL A 77 7.19 -6.05 -0.33
N GLN A 78 6.91 -5.56 -1.53
CA GLN A 78 7.93 -4.90 -2.37
C GLN A 78 8.54 -3.69 -1.67
N ILE A 79 7.72 -2.89 -0.97
CA ILE A 79 8.25 -1.77 -0.18
C ILE A 79 9.14 -2.28 0.93
N ASP A 80 8.72 -3.32 1.65
CA ASP A 80 9.53 -3.92 2.71
C ASP A 80 10.89 -4.41 2.20
N GLU A 81 10.91 -5.04 1.03
CA GLU A 81 12.15 -5.49 0.40
C GLU A 81 13.08 -4.32 0.09
N LEU A 82 12.53 -3.21 -0.44
CA LEU A 82 13.32 -2.00 -0.71
C LEU A 82 13.87 -1.39 0.58
N LEU A 83 13.08 -1.37 1.65
CA LEU A 83 13.50 -0.82 2.94
C LEU A 83 14.58 -1.65 3.62
N GLN A 84 14.60 -2.96 3.38
CA GLN A 84 15.55 -3.89 3.98
C GLN A 84 16.79 -4.15 3.12
N ALA A 85 16.80 -3.66 1.88
CA ALA A 85 17.91 -3.88 0.98
C ALA A 85 19.18 -3.18 1.47
N ASP A 86 20.31 -3.85 1.34
CA ASP A 86 21.62 -3.29 1.70
C ASP A 86 22.08 -2.23 0.70
N GLU A 87 21.60 -2.33 -0.54
CA GLU A 87 21.94 -1.39 -1.60
C GLU A 87 20.96 -0.21 -1.62
N PRO A 88 21.42 0.98 -2.06
CA PRO A 88 20.53 2.14 -2.21
C PRO A 88 19.42 1.86 -3.20
N VAL A 89 18.22 2.30 -2.87
CA VAL A 89 17.07 2.20 -3.77
C VAL A 89 17.24 3.16 -4.93
N THR A 90 17.04 2.67 -6.16
CA THR A 90 17.14 3.52 -7.34
C THR A 90 15.86 4.34 -7.52
N SER A 91 16.00 5.51 -8.13
CA SER A 91 14.85 6.36 -8.47
C SER A 91 13.88 5.64 -9.42
N ASP A 92 14.41 4.84 -10.33
CA ASP A 92 13.60 4.07 -11.27
C ASP A 92 12.76 3.00 -10.56
N ALA A 93 13.33 2.32 -9.57
CA ALA A 93 12.60 1.32 -8.79
C ALA A 93 11.46 1.96 -8.01
N ILE A 94 11.70 3.12 -7.41
CA ILE A 94 10.67 3.88 -6.69
C ILE A 94 9.57 4.34 -7.65
N ALA A 95 9.94 4.90 -8.80
CA ALA A 95 8.98 5.37 -9.80
C ALA A 95 8.09 4.25 -10.32
N ALA A 96 8.66 3.09 -10.58
CA ALA A 96 7.91 1.91 -11.02
C ALA A 96 6.90 1.46 -9.96
N LEU A 97 7.34 1.38 -8.71
CA LEU A 97 6.48 1.01 -7.59
C LEU A 97 5.32 1.99 -7.42
N ILE A 98 5.60 3.29 -7.46
CA ILE A 98 4.58 4.34 -7.34
C ILE A 98 3.55 4.24 -8.46
N THR A 99 4.01 4.00 -9.69
CA THR A 99 3.12 3.80 -10.84
C THR A 99 2.20 2.60 -10.61
N ASP A 100 2.74 1.48 -10.14
CA ASP A 100 1.96 0.27 -9.87
C ASP A 100 0.91 0.53 -8.77
N ILE A 101 1.28 1.25 -7.72
CA ILE A 101 0.34 1.61 -6.65
C ILE A 101 -0.78 2.50 -7.19
N ARG A 102 -0.46 3.51 -7.99
CA ARG A 102 -1.47 4.40 -8.56
C ARG A 102 -2.46 3.65 -9.44
N ILE A 103 -1.93 2.76 -10.27
CA ILE A 103 -2.79 1.93 -11.15
C ILE A 103 -3.71 1.05 -10.31
N LEU A 104 -3.15 0.36 -9.31
CA LEU A 104 -3.93 -0.54 -8.47
C LEU A 104 -5.03 0.18 -7.70
N LEU A 105 -4.73 1.35 -7.14
CA LEU A 105 -5.64 2.10 -6.27
C LEU A 105 -6.57 3.05 -7.02
N THR A 106 -6.89 2.78 -8.28
CA THR A 106 -7.88 3.53 -9.05
C THR A 106 -9.21 2.77 -9.02
N PRO A 107 -10.20 3.21 -8.21
CA PRO A 107 -11.48 2.52 -8.15
C PRO A 107 -12.21 2.62 -9.49
N ASN A 108 -12.79 1.52 -9.95
CA ASN A 108 -13.53 1.49 -11.20
C ASN A 108 -14.50 0.31 -11.23
N GLU A 109 -15.80 0.60 -11.24
CA GLU A 109 -16.85 -0.43 -11.26
C GLU A 109 -16.82 -1.27 -12.55
N PHE A 110 -16.16 -0.80 -13.59
CA PHE A 110 -16.00 -1.50 -14.87
C PHE A 110 -14.59 -2.01 -15.12
N GLY A 111 -13.73 -1.93 -14.11
CA GLY A 111 -12.34 -2.40 -14.19
C GLY A 111 -12.17 -3.89 -13.97
N ASP A 112 -10.93 -4.30 -13.67
CA ASP A 112 -10.64 -5.69 -13.31
C ASP A 112 -11.24 -6.03 -11.94
N GLU A 113 -11.03 -7.28 -11.49
CA GLU A 113 -11.59 -7.76 -10.22
C GLU A 113 -11.18 -6.88 -9.04
N PHE A 114 -9.89 -6.52 -8.95
CA PHE A 114 -9.42 -5.65 -7.86
C PHE A 114 -10.11 -4.29 -7.91
N ALA A 115 -10.14 -3.64 -9.07
CA ALA A 115 -10.72 -2.31 -9.24
C ALA A 115 -12.22 -2.31 -8.88
N MET A 116 -12.95 -3.34 -9.27
CA MET A 116 -14.37 -3.50 -8.97
C MET A 116 -14.62 -3.69 -7.48
N LYS A 117 -13.86 -4.56 -6.83
CA LYS A 117 -13.99 -4.84 -5.40
C LYS A 117 -13.51 -3.66 -4.56
N TYR A 118 -12.45 -3.00 -4.99
CA TYR A 118 -11.96 -1.78 -4.36
C TYR A 118 -13.01 -0.67 -4.42
N ASP A 119 -13.62 -0.47 -5.60
CA ASP A 119 -14.70 0.50 -5.76
C ASP A 119 -15.87 0.18 -4.81
N ALA A 120 -16.28 -1.08 -4.72
CA ALA A 120 -17.35 -1.50 -3.82
C ALA A 120 -17.02 -1.20 -2.35
N ALA A 121 -15.79 -1.47 -1.91
CA ALA A 121 -15.35 -1.16 -0.55
C ALA A 121 -15.32 0.35 -0.32
N PHE A 122 -14.85 1.11 -1.30
CA PHE A 122 -14.81 2.57 -1.29
C PHE A 122 -16.20 3.17 -1.10
N GLN A 123 -17.22 2.58 -1.73
CA GLN A 123 -18.60 3.02 -1.60
C GLN A 123 -19.23 2.69 -0.26
N ARG A 124 -18.76 1.63 0.41
CA ARG A 124 -19.39 1.09 1.60
C ARG A 124 -18.74 1.52 2.92
N ASN A 125 -17.45 1.85 2.91
CA ASN A 125 -16.69 2.10 4.12
C ASN A 125 -15.97 3.44 4.06
N PRO A 126 -16.41 4.45 4.86
CA PRO A 126 -15.76 5.77 4.90
C PRO A 126 -14.28 5.70 5.30
N ASP A 127 -13.89 4.73 6.13
CA ASP A 127 -12.49 4.56 6.52
C ASP A 127 -11.60 4.21 5.34
N VAL A 128 -12.13 3.44 4.38
CA VAL A 128 -11.43 3.14 3.13
C VAL A 128 -11.21 4.41 2.32
N VAL A 129 -12.21 5.28 2.23
CA VAL A 129 -12.12 6.56 1.52
C VAL A 129 -11.03 7.44 2.13
N LEU A 130 -11.02 7.55 3.46
CA LEU A 130 -10.02 8.37 4.17
C LEU A 130 -8.62 7.80 4.03
N ALA A 131 -8.46 6.49 4.16
CA ALA A 131 -7.16 5.84 4.00
C ALA A 131 -6.65 5.96 2.56
N HIS A 132 -7.53 5.83 1.57
CA HIS A 132 -7.21 6.07 0.16
C HIS A 132 -6.71 7.50 -0.07
N ALA A 133 -7.42 8.48 0.47
CA ALA A 133 -7.04 9.89 0.34
C ALA A 133 -5.66 10.16 0.94
N ASP A 134 -5.33 9.54 2.06
CA ASP A 134 -4.00 9.68 2.68
C ASP A 134 -2.89 9.16 1.77
N VAL A 135 -3.10 8.01 1.14
CA VAL A 135 -2.13 7.45 0.19
C VAL A 135 -1.98 8.37 -1.03
N VAL A 136 -3.08 8.76 -1.64
CA VAL A 136 -3.07 9.61 -2.84
C VAL A 136 -2.37 10.94 -2.56
N ARG A 137 -2.64 11.53 -1.40
CA ARG A 137 -2.02 12.80 -1.00
C ARG A 137 -0.51 12.67 -0.85
N LEU A 138 -0.05 11.59 -0.23
CA LEU A 138 1.38 11.32 -0.10
C LEU A 138 2.04 11.15 -1.48
N LEU A 139 1.43 10.35 -2.36
CA LEU A 139 1.95 10.12 -3.70
C LEU A 139 2.03 11.43 -4.52
N ALA A 140 1.03 12.30 -4.38
CA ALA A 140 0.96 13.54 -5.14
C ALA A 140 1.97 14.59 -4.65
N SER A 141 2.15 14.73 -3.33
CA SER A 141 2.97 15.79 -2.77
C SER A 141 4.45 15.43 -2.65
N ASP A 142 4.75 14.19 -2.27
CA ASP A 142 6.11 13.82 -1.85
C ASP A 142 6.88 12.99 -2.87
N PHE A 143 6.19 12.29 -3.78
CA PHE A 143 6.82 11.42 -4.77
C PHE A 143 6.80 11.97 -6.20
N GLN A 144 6.19 13.12 -6.45
CA GLN A 144 6.17 13.74 -7.79
C GLN A 144 7.29 14.75 -8.03
N ARG A 145 8.17 14.93 -7.07
CA ARG A 145 9.30 15.85 -7.22
C ARG A 145 10.49 15.15 -7.88
#